data_c64673075240ee614e3a97435ac0db75
#
_entry.id   c64673075240ee614e3a97435ac0db75
#
_cell.length_a   1.000
_cell.length_b   1.000
_cell.length_c   1.000
_cell.angle_alpha   90.00
_cell.angle_beta   90.00
_cell.angle_gamma   90.00
#
_symmetry.space_group_name_H-M   'P 1'
#
loop_
_entity.id
_entity.type
_entity.pdbx_description
1 polymer ?
#
loop_
_entity_poly.entity_id
_entity_poly.type
_entity_poly.pdbx_seq_one_letter_code
_entity_poly.pdbx_strand_id
1 'polypeptide(L)'
;MISISEQLLTEIREHGVRDYPYECCGLLLGRFETDAKVVSETYPISNAREESAKRNRFLIQPEELMRGERYARSKELEVIGFYHSHPDSPARPSQYDLEHAWPTYSYIIVSTSEGDSGDLFSWEQEPDRSKFNPEEIRVIRG
;
A
#
# COMPACT_ATOMS: atom_id res chain seq x y z
N MET A 1 -12.43 -2.05 -7.63
CA MET A 1 -11.94 -0.70 -7.95
C MET A 1 -11.60 0.07 -6.69
N ILE A 2 -10.53 0.84 -6.74
CA ILE A 2 -10.15 1.72 -5.64
C ILE A 2 -10.14 3.16 -6.15
N SER A 3 -10.77 4.08 -5.38
CA SER A 3 -10.79 5.51 -5.68
C SER A 3 -9.81 6.21 -4.75
N ILE A 4 -8.93 7.04 -5.31
CA ILE A 4 -7.89 7.71 -4.55
C ILE A 4 -7.56 9.05 -5.22
N SER A 5 -7.27 10.09 -4.43
CA SER A 5 -6.94 11.40 -4.98
C SER A 5 -5.51 11.45 -5.53
N GLU A 6 -5.28 12.39 -6.45
CA GLU A 6 -3.93 12.64 -6.98
C GLU A 6 -2.96 13.00 -5.85
N GLN A 7 -3.43 13.77 -4.88
CA GLN A 7 -2.60 14.17 -3.75
C GLN A 7 -2.12 12.97 -2.94
N LEU A 8 -3.02 12.03 -2.65
CA LEU A 8 -2.66 10.83 -1.88
C LEU A 8 -1.72 9.92 -2.67
N LEU A 9 -1.92 9.81 -3.98
CA LEU A 9 -0.98 9.07 -4.83
C LEU A 9 0.42 9.71 -4.79
N THR A 10 0.47 11.03 -4.81
CA THR A 10 1.73 11.76 -4.70
C THR A 10 2.41 11.47 -3.37
N GLU A 11 1.64 11.43 -2.28
CA GLU A 11 2.20 11.10 -0.96
C GLU A 11 2.81 9.71 -0.93
N ILE A 12 2.15 8.73 -1.55
CA ILE A 12 2.68 7.37 -1.65
C ILE A 12 3.99 7.36 -2.43
N ARG A 13 4.02 8.04 -3.58
CA ARG A 13 5.22 8.11 -4.43
C ARG A 13 6.39 8.78 -3.70
N GLU A 14 6.11 9.89 -3.02
CA GLU A 14 7.14 10.61 -2.27
C GLU A 14 7.70 9.77 -1.14
N HIS A 15 6.85 9.02 -0.45
CA HIS A 15 7.29 8.10 0.61
C HIS A 15 8.25 7.05 0.06
N GLY A 16 7.91 6.46 -1.10
CA GLY A 16 8.76 5.47 -1.75
C GLY A 16 10.10 6.04 -2.16
N VAL A 17 10.12 7.23 -2.75
CA VAL A 17 11.36 7.89 -3.17
C VAL A 17 12.23 8.24 -1.96
N ARG A 18 11.60 8.74 -0.89
CA ARG A 18 12.32 9.13 0.32
C ARG A 18 12.99 7.95 1.00
N ASP A 19 12.33 6.79 1.02
CA ASP A 19 12.87 5.61 1.70
C ASP A 19 13.83 4.78 0.83
N TYR A 20 13.87 5.06 -0.49
CA TYR A 20 14.79 4.37 -1.39
C TYR A 20 16.21 4.39 -0.82
N PRO A 21 16.97 3.31 -0.82
CA PRO A 21 16.76 2.05 -1.55
C PRO A 21 15.96 0.99 -0.78
N TYR A 22 15.30 1.36 0.30
CA TYR A 22 14.48 0.43 1.10
C TYR A 22 13.02 0.51 0.68
N GLU A 23 12.26 -0.56 0.97
CA GLU A 23 10.83 -0.55 0.75
C GLU A 23 10.16 0.33 1.78
N CYS A 24 9.28 1.22 1.33
CA CYS A 24 8.38 1.93 2.24
C CYS A 24 7.10 1.11 2.41
N CYS A 25 6.33 1.42 3.44
CA CYS A 25 5.02 0.80 3.63
C CYS A 25 4.09 1.73 4.38
N GLY A 26 2.80 1.45 4.27
CA GLY A 26 1.78 2.21 4.98
C GLY A 26 0.41 1.61 4.81
N LEU A 27 -0.57 2.22 5.45
CA LEU A 27 -1.96 1.80 5.40
C LEU A 27 -2.75 2.75 4.51
N LEU A 28 -3.78 2.21 3.87
CA LEU A 28 -4.78 3.00 3.15
C LEU A 28 -6.02 3.02 4.04
N LEU A 29 -6.42 4.22 4.46
CA LEU A 29 -7.57 4.42 5.33
C LEU A 29 -8.71 5.02 4.53
N GLY A 30 -9.92 4.48 4.72
CA GLY A 30 -11.07 4.95 3.98
C GLY A 30 -12.30 4.13 4.30
N ARG A 31 -13.11 3.85 3.27
CA ARG A 31 -14.36 3.12 3.44
C ARG A 31 -14.54 2.10 2.33
N PHE A 32 -15.16 0.98 2.70
CA PHE A 32 -15.66 0.01 1.74
C PHE A 32 -17.04 0.49 1.28
N GLU A 33 -17.13 0.91 0.02
CA GLU A 33 -18.39 1.30 -0.59
C GLU A 33 -18.88 0.15 -1.47
N THR A 34 -20.14 0.25 -1.96
CA THR A 34 -20.76 -0.82 -2.75
C THR A 34 -19.93 -1.19 -3.97
N ASP A 35 -19.45 -0.19 -4.72
CA ASP A 35 -18.77 -0.43 -5.99
C ASP A 35 -17.27 -0.18 -5.94
N ALA A 36 -16.75 0.31 -4.82
CA ALA A 36 -15.35 0.69 -4.74
C ALA A 36 -14.89 0.85 -3.30
N LYS A 37 -13.58 0.73 -3.10
CA LYS A 37 -12.95 1.19 -1.88
C LYS A 37 -12.55 2.64 -2.10
N VAL A 38 -12.85 3.52 -1.15
CA VAL A 38 -12.55 4.95 -1.27
C VAL A 38 -11.49 5.31 -0.24
N VAL A 39 -10.32 5.71 -0.71
CA VAL A 39 -9.20 6.10 0.16
C VAL A 39 -9.38 7.56 0.59
N SER A 40 -9.35 7.81 1.89
CA SER A 40 -9.46 9.16 2.45
C SER A 40 -8.13 9.67 2.98
N GLU A 41 -7.29 8.79 3.51
CA GLU A 41 -5.97 9.15 4.05
C GLU A 41 -5.00 8.01 3.84
N THR A 42 -3.71 8.36 3.74
CA THR A 42 -2.63 7.39 3.85
C THR A 42 -2.05 7.47 5.26
N TYR A 43 -1.55 6.36 5.76
CA TYR A 43 -0.96 6.29 7.09
C TYR A 43 0.41 5.65 6.97
N PRO A 44 1.47 6.46 6.81
CA PRO A 44 2.82 5.93 6.65
C PRO A 44 3.28 5.17 7.89
N ILE A 45 3.99 4.08 7.66
CA ILE A 45 4.53 3.24 8.73
C ILE A 45 6.01 3.02 8.47
N SER A 46 6.81 2.97 9.55
CA SER A 46 8.22 2.64 9.44
C SER A 46 8.39 1.15 9.16
N ASN A 47 9.24 0.82 8.17
CA ASN A 47 9.54 -0.57 7.86
C ASN A 47 10.40 -1.16 8.99
N ALA A 48 9.87 -2.17 9.69
CA ALA A 48 10.50 -2.78 10.85
C ALA A 48 11.45 -3.92 10.51
N ARG A 49 11.63 -4.24 9.21
CA ARG A 49 12.57 -5.29 8.78
C ARG A 49 14.01 -4.90 9.09
N GLU A 50 14.87 -5.90 9.25
CA GLU A 50 16.31 -5.67 9.37
C GLU A 50 16.84 -4.96 8.13
N GLU A 51 17.92 -4.17 8.28
CA GLU A 51 18.48 -3.37 7.19
C GLU A 51 18.70 -4.18 5.91
N SER A 52 19.25 -5.40 6.04
CA SER A 52 19.54 -6.23 4.87
C SER A 52 18.29 -6.66 4.12
N ALA A 53 17.14 -6.74 4.79
CA ALA A 53 15.87 -7.18 4.20
C ALA A 53 15.00 -6.02 3.72
N LYS A 54 15.20 -4.78 4.22
CA LYS A 54 14.38 -3.63 3.87
C LYS A 54 14.37 -3.27 2.40
N ARG A 55 15.39 -3.68 1.64
CA ARG A 55 15.47 -3.40 0.21
C ARG A 55 14.48 -4.22 -0.61
N ASN A 56 14.08 -5.40 -0.11
CA ASN A 56 13.23 -6.34 -0.84
C ASN A 56 11.94 -6.69 -0.12
N ARG A 57 11.83 -6.31 1.15
CA ARG A 57 10.69 -6.70 1.98
C ARG A 57 10.43 -5.64 3.02
N PHE A 58 9.19 -5.60 3.49
CA PHE A 58 8.81 -4.74 4.59
C PHE A 58 8.11 -5.57 5.67
N LEU A 59 8.02 -5.01 6.88
CA LEU A 59 7.32 -5.64 7.98
C LEU A 59 6.56 -4.56 8.76
N ILE A 60 5.25 -4.77 8.92
CA ILE A 60 4.43 -3.91 9.76
C ILE A 60 4.25 -4.63 11.09
N GLN A 61 4.72 -4.00 12.18
CA GLN A 61 4.56 -4.55 13.51
C GLN A 61 3.08 -4.56 13.91
N PRO A 62 2.61 -5.58 14.66
CA PRO A 62 1.23 -5.60 15.12
C PRO A 62 0.81 -4.33 15.86
N GLU A 63 1.70 -3.75 16.65
CA GLU A 63 1.44 -2.52 17.38
C GLU A 63 1.18 -1.34 16.45
N GLU A 64 1.93 -1.27 15.33
CA GLU A 64 1.74 -0.22 14.34
C GLU A 64 0.41 -0.38 13.61
N LEU A 65 0.04 -1.61 13.29
CA LEU A 65 -1.25 -1.87 12.66
C LEU A 65 -2.39 -1.49 13.62
N MET A 66 -2.28 -1.84 14.90
CA MET A 66 -3.28 -1.49 15.90
C MET A 66 -3.41 0.02 16.07
N ARG A 67 -2.30 0.75 16.05
CA ARG A 67 -2.34 2.22 16.10
C ARG A 67 -3.04 2.80 14.89
N GLY A 68 -2.75 2.27 13.71
CA GLY A 68 -3.39 2.71 12.47
C GLY A 68 -4.88 2.45 12.50
N GLU A 69 -5.30 1.27 12.96
CA GLU A 69 -6.72 0.94 13.09
C GLU A 69 -7.42 1.84 14.08
N ARG A 70 -6.76 2.16 15.20
CA ARG A 70 -7.32 3.05 16.22
C ARG A 70 -7.45 4.48 15.68
N TYR A 71 -6.42 4.94 14.96
CA TYR A 71 -6.46 6.24 14.31
C TYR A 71 -7.61 6.29 13.30
N ALA A 72 -7.75 5.26 12.47
CA ALA A 72 -8.82 5.18 11.48
C ALA A 72 -10.19 5.32 12.15
N ARG A 73 -10.42 4.55 13.23
CA ARG A 73 -11.69 4.62 13.96
C ARG A 73 -11.96 6.02 14.51
N SER A 74 -10.94 6.73 14.96
CA SER A 74 -11.11 8.09 15.48
C SER A 74 -11.57 9.06 14.39
N LYS A 75 -11.35 8.72 13.12
CA LYS A 75 -11.77 9.51 11.97
C LYS A 75 -12.99 8.90 11.28
N GLU A 76 -13.60 7.88 11.87
CA GLU A 76 -14.73 7.13 11.30
C GLU A 76 -14.34 6.48 9.97
N LEU A 77 -13.11 6.00 9.89
CA LEU A 77 -12.57 5.30 8.73
C LEU A 77 -12.15 3.89 9.12
N GLU A 78 -11.79 3.08 8.11
CA GLU A 78 -11.29 1.72 8.29
C GLU A 78 -9.99 1.56 7.52
N VAL A 79 -9.21 0.54 7.89
CA VAL A 79 -8.09 0.11 7.06
C VAL A 79 -8.68 -0.67 5.90
N ILE A 80 -8.52 -0.15 4.68
CA ILE A 80 -9.06 -0.79 3.47
C ILE A 80 -7.97 -1.38 2.58
N GLY A 81 -6.72 -1.13 2.92
CA GLY A 81 -5.61 -1.68 2.16
C GLY A 81 -4.28 -1.23 2.69
N PHE A 82 -3.26 -1.55 1.90
CA PHE A 82 -1.87 -1.29 2.24
C PHE A 82 -1.15 -0.78 1.00
N TYR A 83 -0.05 -0.07 1.20
CA TYR A 83 0.82 0.30 0.09
C TYR A 83 2.27 0.01 0.47
N HIS A 84 3.08 -0.29 -0.54
CA HIS A 84 4.51 -0.40 -0.35
C HIS A 84 5.23 -0.11 -1.68
N SER A 85 6.54 0.11 -1.60
CA SER A 85 7.35 0.36 -2.78
C SER A 85 8.19 -0.87 -3.12
N HIS A 86 8.52 -0.99 -4.42
CA HIS A 86 9.45 -1.99 -4.92
C HIS A 86 10.67 -1.26 -5.49
N PRO A 87 11.76 -1.10 -4.70
CA PRO A 87 12.97 -0.46 -5.21
C PRO A 87 13.60 -1.27 -6.34
N ASP A 88 13.84 -0.61 -7.46
CA ASP A 88 14.49 -1.19 -8.64
C ASP A 88 13.79 -2.46 -9.16
N SER A 89 12.48 -2.57 -8.94
CA SER A 89 11.67 -3.72 -9.34
C SER A 89 10.32 -3.27 -9.86
N PRO A 90 9.66 -4.09 -10.70
CA PRO A 90 8.33 -3.74 -11.20
C PRO A 90 7.28 -3.62 -10.09
N ALA A 91 6.23 -2.84 -10.34
CA ALA A 91 5.13 -2.63 -9.39
C ALA A 91 4.14 -3.82 -9.40
N ARG A 92 4.67 -5.02 -9.27
CA ARG A 92 3.91 -6.27 -9.24
C ARG A 92 4.16 -7.02 -7.95
N PRO A 93 3.14 -7.72 -7.41
CA PRO A 93 3.32 -8.46 -6.18
C PRO A 93 4.39 -9.55 -6.32
N SER A 94 5.22 -9.67 -5.29
CA SER A 94 6.20 -10.74 -5.19
C SER A 94 5.55 -11.97 -4.56
N GLN A 95 6.28 -13.08 -4.55
CA GLN A 95 5.82 -14.30 -3.84
C GLN A 95 5.65 -14.00 -2.34
N TYR A 96 6.57 -13.20 -1.78
CA TYR A 96 6.45 -12.77 -0.38
C TYR A 96 5.15 -11.98 -0.15
N ASP A 97 4.83 -11.05 -1.07
CA ASP A 97 3.58 -10.27 -0.98
C ASP A 97 2.36 -11.20 -1.00
N LEU A 98 2.36 -12.20 -1.88
CA LEU A 98 1.25 -13.13 -2.00
C LEU A 98 1.05 -13.93 -0.71
N GLU A 99 2.13 -14.40 -0.11
CA GLU A 99 2.08 -15.22 1.10
C GLU A 99 1.60 -14.45 2.32
N HIS A 100 1.77 -13.12 2.32
CA HIS A 100 1.45 -12.27 3.47
C HIS A 100 0.22 -11.40 3.26
N ALA A 101 -0.49 -11.55 2.14
CA ALA A 101 -1.66 -10.74 1.82
C ALA A 101 -2.95 -11.38 2.31
N TRP A 102 -4.00 -10.56 2.31
CA TRP A 102 -5.37 -10.96 2.67
C TRP A 102 -6.34 -10.52 1.56
N PRO A 103 -7.33 -11.35 1.20
CA PRO A 103 -8.20 -11.07 0.04
C PRO A 103 -9.04 -9.80 0.13
N THR A 104 -9.42 -9.37 1.32
CA THR A 104 -10.34 -8.24 1.48
C THR A 104 -9.72 -6.90 1.09
N TYR A 105 -8.42 -6.77 1.19
CA TYR A 105 -7.73 -5.48 1.09
C TYR A 105 -7.18 -5.20 -0.30
N SER A 106 -6.98 -3.92 -0.57
CA SER A 106 -6.24 -3.49 -1.77
C SER A 106 -4.77 -3.34 -1.42
N TYR A 107 -3.91 -3.66 -2.38
CA TYR A 107 -2.46 -3.55 -2.23
C TYR A 107 -1.92 -2.66 -3.34
N ILE A 108 -1.52 -1.44 -3.00
CA ILE A 108 -0.91 -0.51 -3.95
C ILE A 108 0.60 -0.69 -3.89
N ILE A 109 1.21 -0.92 -5.04
CA ILE A 109 2.65 -1.10 -5.16
C ILE A 109 3.18 -0.03 -6.11
N VAL A 110 4.21 0.69 -5.69
CA VAL A 110 4.88 1.69 -6.53
C VAL A 110 6.32 1.26 -6.78
N SER A 111 6.72 1.26 -8.04
CA SER A 111 8.11 1.02 -8.42
C SER A 111 8.92 2.28 -8.15
N THR A 112 10.10 2.15 -7.55
CA THR A 112 10.98 3.28 -7.28
C THR A 112 12.39 3.01 -7.78
N SER A 113 13.10 4.09 -8.09
CA SER A 113 14.51 4.08 -8.43
C SER A 113 15.15 5.28 -7.76
N GLU A 114 16.46 5.46 -7.92
CA GLU A 114 17.15 6.56 -7.26
C GLU A 114 16.55 7.90 -7.68
N GLY A 115 15.93 8.59 -6.73
CA GLY A 115 15.34 9.91 -6.96
C GLY A 115 14.03 9.95 -7.70
N ASP A 116 13.43 8.81 -8.05
CA ASP A 116 12.25 8.79 -8.90
C ASP A 116 11.27 7.67 -8.57
N SER A 117 10.01 7.86 -8.96
CA SER A 117 8.98 6.81 -8.87
C SER A 117 8.50 6.50 -10.28
N GLY A 118 8.22 5.21 -10.53
CA GLY A 118 7.75 4.73 -11.83
C GLY A 118 6.28 4.31 -11.78
N ASP A 119 6.00 3.10 -12.28
CA ASP A 119 4.64 2.58 -12.30
C ASP A 119 4.07 2.43 -10.90
N LEU A 120 2.76 2.59 -10.82
CA LEU A 120 2.01 2.39 -9.57
C LEU A 120 0.71 1.67 -9.93
N PHE A 121 0.50 0.49 -9.33
CA PHE A 121 -0.68 -0.32 -9.60
C PHE A 121 -1.30 -0.81 -8.30
N SER A 122 -2.58 -1.10 -8.34
CA SER A 122 -3.29 -1.71 -7.22
C SER A 122 -3.63 -3.16 -7.54
N TRP A 123 -3.63 -4.00 -6.52
CA TRP A 123 -3.83 -5.43 -6.65
C TRP A 123 -4.79 -5.93 -5.57
N GLU A 124 -5.60 -6.93 -5.94
CA GLU A 124 -6.47 -7.63 -4.99
C GLU A 124 -6.18 -9.11 -5.07
N GLN A 125 -6.11 -9.77 -3.91
CA GLN A 125 -5.86 -11.20 -3.87
C GLN A 125 -7.17 -11.97 -4.11
N GLU A 126 -7.08 -13.07 -4.88
CA GLU A 126 -8.22 -13.97 -5.05
C GLU A 126 -8.71 -14.46 -3.68
N PRO A 127 -10.03 -14.76 -3.53
CA PRO A 127 -10.54 -15.26 -2.25
C PRO A 127 -9.84 -16.53 -1.75
N ASP A 128 -9.38 -17.40 -2.64
CA ASP A 128 -8.64 -18.61 -2.26
C ASP A 128 -7.15 -18.34 -2.02
N ARG A 129 -6.71 -17.09 -2.13
CA ARG A 129 -5.34 -16.64 -1.89
C ARG A 129 -4.30 -17.19 -2.88
N SER A 130 -4.76 -17.70 -4.03
CA SER A 130 -3.88 -18.33 -5.01
C SER A 130 -3.06 -17.34 -5.84
N LYS A 131 -3.59 -16.15 -6.07
CA LYS A 131 -2.93 -15.14 -6.90
C LYS A 131 -3.51 -13.76 -6.65
N PHE A 132 -2.85 -12.74 -7.18
CA PHE A 132 -3.35 -11.39 -7.24
C PHE A 132 -3.96 -11.09 -8.61
N ASN A 133 -4.98 -10.23 -8.60
CA ASN A 133 -5.56 -9.67 -9.83
C ASN A 133 -5.32 -8.17 -9.85
N PRO A 134 -5.08 -7.58 -11.03
CA PRO A 134 -5.01 -6.12 -11.13
C PRO A 134 -6.33 -5.50 -10.71
N GLU A 135 -6.25 -4.42 -9.94
CA GLU A 135 -7.42 -3.66 -9.53
C GLU A 135 -7.40 -2.29 -10.20
N GLU A 136 -8.52 -1.87 -10.76
CA GLU A 136 -8.64 -0.55 -11.38
C GLU A 136 -8.49 0.55 -10.35
N ILE A 137 -7.66 1.54 -10.65
CA ILE A 137 -7.50 2.75 -9.84
C ILE A 137 -8.25 3.89 -10.52
N ARG A 138 -9.21 4.47 -9.80
CA ARG A 138 -9.89 5.69 -10.26
C ARG A 138 -9.30 6.87 -9.51
N VAL A 139 -8.62 7.74 -10.25
CA VAL A 139 -7.98 8.91 -9.67
C VAL A 139 -8.98 10.05 -9.56
N ILE A 140 -9.10 10.60 -8.36
CA ILE A 140 -10.00 11.71 -8.07
C ILE A 140 -9.17 12.97 -7.91
N ARG A 141 -9.64 14.05 -8.53
CA ARG A 141 -9.00 15.37 -8.34
C ARG A 141 -9.40 15.95 -6.99
N GLY A 142 -8.42 16.52 -6.32
CA GLY A 142 -8.73 17.22 -5.09
C GLY A 142 -7.62 17.20 -4.07
#